data_46488b5c6dad9ad94b3a7c54cbdd9b2d
#
_entry.id   46488b5c6dad9ad94b3a7c54cbdd9b2d
#
_cell.length_a   1.000
_cell.length_b   1.000
_cell.length_c   1.000
_cell.angle_alpha   90.00
_cell.angle_beta   90.00
_cell.angle_gamma   90.00
#
_symmetry.space_group_name_H-M   'P 1'
#
loop_
_entity.id
_entity.type
_entity.pdbx_description
1 polymer ?
#
loop_
_entity_poly.entity_id
_entity_poly.type
_entity_poly.pdbx_seq_one_letter_code
_entity_poly.pdbx_strand_id
1 'polypeptide(L)'
;MTWSTSFLVATSLLSIINSVHAQLTGSVGPLTSVIDKAAVKTCNVCDYGASSDNTTGVGQPIIDAFTDCGSGGLIHVPEGDYLLKDWVSSENGSAWSIQLDGVLHWDSSPSAQSYIFAITGGSDSELSSSNATGAIQGSGYLYHRHNTYTSPRMLYISGVSDWTVHDLVLVNSPMPHFVIDGGYNGEAYNMAICGGDHGGLDGIDLYGGNIWIHLMVTNKDECVTSKTNSHNFLIENIYCNPSGGCAIGSLGSSVNVTNILYRNVYTWDSNQMMMIKTNGGLGNVSNIVFENFIGHGNVNSLDLDSYWSSMNAIDGVGIYYHNITIYNWTGTAIDGETRPPIRVICPEDMPCTEITLVQIDLLVEEGRYDEYYCAIACGGYCLDSATSTLTTYTTTTYGNSASTGYEAPTMADDLATAFGTTASIPTPTTPASFFPGVAPVSAVAGSS
;
A
#
# COMPACT_ATOMS: atom_id res chain seq x y z
N MET A 1 -34.97 -43.38 -0.28
CA MET A 1 -34.06 -43.29 -1.44
C MET A 1 -34.08 -41.87 -1.93
N THR A 2 -33.11 -41.11 -1.58
CA THR A 2 -32.63 -39.86 -2.25
C THR A 2 -31.44 -39.34 -1.48
N TRP A 3 -30.28 -39.88 -1.78
CA TRP A 3 -28.99 -39.33 -1.38
C TRP A 3 -28.19 -39.23 -2.64
N SER A 4 -27.94 -38.08 -3.18
CA SER A 4 -26.83 -37.77 -4.09
C SER A 4 -27.08 -36.46 -4.82
N THR A 5 -26.65 -35.34 -4.28
CA THR A 5 -26.32 -34.13 -5.06
C THR A 5 -25.40 -33.15 -4.33
N SER A 6 -24.86 -33.48 -3.18
CA SER A 6 -24.05 -32.53 -2.39
C SER A 6 -22.52 -32.66 -2.57
N PHE A 7 -22.03 -33.56 -3.41
CA PHE A 7 -20.58 -33.84 -3.51
C PHE A 7 -19.85 -33.20 -4.69
N LEU A 8 -20.57 -32.63 -5.65
CA LEU A 8 -19.97 -32.09 -6.88
C LEU A 8 -19.59 -30.59 -6.79
N VAL A 9 -20.13 -29.86 -5.82
CA VAL A 9 -19.83 -28.42 -5.65
C VAL A 9 -18.53 -28.20 -4.89
N ALA A 10 -18.16 -29.08 -3.98
CA ALA A 10 -16.95 -28.94 -3.17
C ALA A 10 -15.64 -29.17 -3.93
N THR A 11 -15.66 -29.99 -4.99
CA THR A 11 -14.45 -30.30 -5.76
C THR A 11 -14.08 -29.21 -6.77
N SER A 12 -15.04 -28.43 -7.26
CA SER A 12 -14.75 -27.30 -8.15
C SER A 12 -14.24 -26.05 -7.41
N LEU A 13 -14.65 -25.84 -6.16
CA LEU A 13 -14.14 -24.77 -5.30
C LEU A 13 -12.68 -25.00 -4.89
N LEU A 14 -12.28 -26.26 -4.60
CA LEU A 14 -10.89 -26.56 -4.26
C LEU A 14 -9.93 -26.38 -5.45
N SER A 15 -10.40 -26.50 -6.69
CA SER A 15 -9.55 -26.28 -7.87
C SER A 15 -9.31 -24.80 -8.17
N ILE A 16 -10.20 -23.91 -7.77
CA ILE A 16 -10.02 -22.46 -7.91
C ILE A 16 -8.98 -21.95 -6.91
N ILE A 17 -8.97 -22.46 -5.69
CA ILE A 17 -8.03 -22.05 -4.65
C ILE A 17 -6.59 -22.49 -4.99
N ASN A 18 -6.39 -23.60 -5.68
CA ASN A 18 -5.05 -24.10 -6.00
C ASN A 18 -4.33 -23.34 -7.14
N SER A 19 -5.02 -22.51 -7.91
CA SER A 19 -4.40 -21.73 -9.00
C SER A 19 -3.90 -20.34 -8.57
N VAL A 20 -4.18 -19.92 -7.34
CA VAL A 20 -3.93 -18.55 -6.85
C VAL A 20 -2.60 -18.41 -6.09
N HIS A 21 -1.86 -19.50 -5.87
CA HIS A 21 -0.71 -19.52 -4.96
C HIS A 21 0.61 -18.96 -5.52
N ALA A 22 0.67 -18.49 -6.75
CA ALA A 22 1.92 -18.02 -7.35
C ALA A 22 1.73 -16.66 -8.03
N GLN A 23 1.55 -15.60 -7.23
CA GLN A 23 1.57 -14.23 -7.78
C GLN A 23 3.02 -13.75 -7.95
N LEU A 24 3.90 -14.07 -7.00
CA LEU A 24 5.32 -13.79 -7.15
C LEU A 24 6.00 -14.79 -8.11
N THR A 25 6.95 -14.30 -8.90
CA THR A 25 7.74 -15.10 -9.83
C THR A 25 9.21 -15.12 -9.40
N GLY A 26 9.62 -16.17 -8.74
CA GLY A 26 10.99 -16.28 -8.20
C GLY A 26 11.17 -15.59 -6.84
N SER A 27 12.42 -15.29 -6.49
CA SER A 27 12.76 -14.61 -5.24
C SER A 27 12.46 -13.12 -5.29
N VAL A 28 12.22 -12.54 -4.13
CA VAL A 28 12.16 -11.09 -3.90
C VAL A 28 13.17 -10.71 -2.82
N GLY A 29 13.52 -9.44 -2.71
CA GLY A 29 14.49 -8.94 -1.75
C GLY A 29 15.94 -9.06 -2.20
N PRO A 30 16.89 -8.61 -1.36
CA PRO A 30 18.29 -8.51 -1.71
C PRO A 30 18.94 -9.90 -1.88
N LEU A 31 19.95 -9.95 -2.73
CA LEU A 31 20.72 -11.17 -3.03
C LEU A 31 21.85 -11.42 -2.02
N THR A 32 22.31 -10.35 -1.36
CA THR A 32 23.40 -10.37 -0.38
C THR A 32 22.86 -9.96 0.99
N SER A 33 23.19 -10.71 2.03
CA SER A 33 22.74 -10.39 3.39
C SER A 33 23.38 -9.11 3.92
N VAL A 34 22.68 -8.42 4.85
CA VAL A 34 23.23 -7.24 5.53
C VAL A 34 24.54 -7.55 6.27
N ILE A 35 24.69 -8.78 6.80
CA ILE A 35 25.91 -9.24 7.48
C ILE A 35 27.08 -9.31 6.50
N ASP A 36 26.87 -9.85 5.31
CA ASP A 36 27.93 -9.94 4.29
C ASP A 36 28.30 -8.55 3.78
N LYS A 37 27.33 -7.66 3.56
CA LYS A 37 27.57 -6.25 3.22
C LYS A 37 28.38 -5.54 4.30
N ALA A 38 28.03 -5.70 5.56
CA ALA A 38 28.79 -5.14 6.70
C ALA A 38 30.22 -5.69 6.80
N ALA A 39 30.42 -6.95 6.44
CA ALA A 39 31.74 -7.58 6.41
C ALA A 39 32.66 -7.01 5.32
N VAL A 40 32.12 -6.50 4.22
CA VAL A 40 32.89 -5.82 3.18
C VAL A 40 33.38 -4.46 3.67
N LYS A 41 32.45 -3.60 4.09
CA LYS A 41 32.76 -2.27 4.64
C LYS A 41 31.54 -1.75 5.41
N THR A 42 31.81 -1.11 6.54
CA THR A 42 30.79 -0.33 7.28
C THR A 42 31.19 1.13 7.31
N CYS A 43 30.29 2.02 6.85
CA CYS A 43 30.43 3.47 6.86
C CYS A 43 29.46 4.05 7.87
N ASN A 44 29.94 4.46 9.04
CA ASN A 44 29.12 5.18 10.03
C ASN A 44 29.02 6.66 9.61
N VAL A 45 27.80 7.19 9.45
CA VAL A 45 27.61 8.58 9.02
C VAL A 45 28.26 9.62 9.94
N CYS A 46 28.47 9.28 11.21
CA CYS A 46 29.20 10.15 12.15
C CYS A 46 30.66 10.36 11.74
N ASP A 47 31.30 9.38 11.08
CA ASP A 47 32.66 9.51 10.55
C ASP A 47 32.72 10.48 9.36
N TYR A 48 31.57 10.80 8.76
CA TYR A 48 31.38 11.75 7.67
C TYR A 48 30.81 13.09 8.14
N GLY A 49 30.76 13.31 9.46
CA GLY A 49 30.35 14.60 10.03
C GLY A 49 28.89 14.71 10.45
N ALA A 50 28.12 13.63 10.43
CA ALA A 50 26.78 13.61 11.02
C ALA A 50 26.84 13.76 12.55
N SER A 51 25.85 14.46 13.10
CA SER A 51 25.66 14.62 14.56
C SER A 51 24.18 14.42 14.88
N SER A 52 23.91 13.63 15.94
CA SER A 52 22.56 13.39 16.44
C SER A 52 22.06 14.54 17.34
N ASP A 53 22.20 15.77 16.87
CA ASP A 53 21.84 16.99 17.61
C ASP A 53 20.58 17.69 17.05
N ASN A 54 19.96 17.12 16.02
CA ASN A 54 18.82 17.66 15.27
C ASN A 54 19.03 19.11 14.79
N THR A 55 20.28 19.51 14.56
CA THR A 55 20.67 20.85 14.07
C THR A 55 21.69 20.79 12.95
N THR A 56 22.59 19.83 13.00
CA THR A 56 23.58 19.55 11.93
C THR A 56 22.94 18.72 10.83
N GLY A 57 23.04 19.16 9.58
CA GLY A 57 22.47 18.45 8.43
C GLY A 57 23.13 17.09 8.21
N VAL A 58 22.34 16.02 8.11
CA VAL A 58 22.82 14.64 7.90
C VAL A 58 22.79 14.20 6.44
N GLY A 59 22.12 14.94 5.53
CA GLY A 59 21.94 14.51 4.14
C GLY A 59 23.27 14.29 3.42
N GLN A 60 24.19 15.27 3.44
CA GLN A 60 25.50 15.12 2.83
C GLN A 60 26.35 14.01 3.44
N PRO A 61 26.46 13.85 4.78
CA PRO A 61 27.09 12.68 5.41
C PRO A 61 26.56 11.33 4.94
N ILE A 62 25.24 11.17 4.72
CA ILE A 62 24.68 9.94 4.16
C ILE A 62 25.15 9.72 2.71
N ILE A 63 25.15 10.77 1.89
CA ILE A 63 25.59 10.71 0.48
C ILE A 63 27.10 10.37 0.39
N ASP A 64 27.92 10.97 1.24
CA ASP A 64 29.37 10.70 1.29
C ASP A 64 29.63 9.27 1.76
N ALA A 65 28.94 8.79 2.76
CA ALA A 65 28.99 7.38 3.22
C ALA A 65 28.52 6.42 2.12
N PHE A 66 27.47 6.78 1.37
CA PHE A 66 27.01 5.98 0.22
C PHE A 66 28.07 5.95 -0.91
N THR A 67 28.75 7.05 -1.19
CA THR A 67 29.82 7.09 -2.16
C THR A 67 30.91 6.06 -1.84
N ASP A 68 31.18 5.86 -0.58
CA ASP A 68 32.20 4.93 -0.09
C ASP A 68 31.71 3.48 0.09
N CYS A 69 30.44 3.27 0.44
CA CYS A 69 29.86 1.98 0.81
C CYS A 69 28.73 1.49 -0.14
N GLY A 70 28.29 2.30 -1.08
CA GLY A 70 27.21 1.95 -2.03
C GLY A 70 27.58 0.86 -3.05
N SER A 71 28.75 0.26 -2.92
CA SER A 71 29.20 -0.86 -3.71
C SER A 71 29.72 -1.95 -2.78
N GLY A 72 28.79 -2.74 -2.25
CA GLY A 72 29.08 -3.90 -1.39
C GLY A 72 29.10 -3.62 0.10
N GLY A 73 28.70 -2.43 0.60
CA GLY A 73 28.88 -2.07 2.01
C GLY A 73 27.60 -1.75 2.77
N LEU A 74 27.77 -1.48 4.06
CA LEU A 74 26.73 -1.03 4.98
C LEU A 74 26.95 0.44 5.36
N ILE A 75 25.95 1.27 5.14
CA ILE A 75 25.88 2.64 5.67
C ILE A 75 25.06 2.60 6.96
N HIS A 76 25.64 3.05 8.06
CA HIS A 76 24.97 3.04 9.37
C HIS A 76 24.66 4.46 9.84
N VAL A 77 23.36 4.72 10.08
CA VAL A 77 22.85 5.90 10.78
C VAL A 77 22.49 5.45 12.20
N PRO A 78 23.32 5.72 13.22
CA PRO A 78 23.10 5.26 14.59
C PRO A 78 21.84 5.84 15.22
N GLU A 79 21.44 5.31 16.39
CA GLU A 79 20.34 5.89 17.17
C GLU A 79 20.57 7.36 17.46
N GLY A 80 19.50 8.15 17.42
CA GLY A 80 19.50 9.58 17.69
C GLY A 80 18.58 10.34 16.75
N ASP A 81 18.52 11.66 16.97
CA ASP A 81 17.70 12.58 16.19
C ASP A 81 18.58 13.39 15.23
N TYR A 82 18.33 13.28 13.93
CA TYR A 82 19.15 13.89 12.89
C TYR A 82 18.33 14.86 12.04
N LEU A 83 18.85 16.05 11.82
CA LEU A 83 18.23 17.02 10.93
C LEU A 83 18.57 16.70 9.46
N LEU A 84 17.57 16.43 8.64
CA LEU A 84 17.70 16.25 7.21
C LEU A 84 17.38 17.56 6.47
N LYS A 85 18.40 18.37 6.19
CA LYS A 85 18.27 19.66 5.47
C LYS A 85 18.22 19.51 3.97
N ASP A 86 19.00 18.55 3.47
CA ASP A 86 19.15 18.28 2.06
C ASP A 86 18.58 16.90 1.77
N TRP A 87 17.96 16.76 0.60
CA TRP A 87 17.49 15.46 0.14
C TRP A 87 18.62 14.45 0.01
N VAL A 88 18.31 13.19 0.25
CA VAL A 88 19.25 12.08 0.03
C VAL A 88 18.93 11.41 -1.29
N SER A 89 19.94 11.22 -2.14
CA SER A 89 19.83 10.40 -3.35
C SER A 89 20.96 9.37 -3.35
N SER A 90 20.58 8.10 -3.38
CA SER A 90 21.48 6.96 -3.53
C SER A 90 21.29 6.39 -4.94
N GLU A 91 22.29 6.57 -5.81
CA GLU A 91 22.16 6.26 -7.23
C GLU A 91 23.05 5.10 -7.66
N ASN A 92 22.47 4.11 -8.37
CA ASN A 92 23.19 3.02 -9.05
C ASN A 92 24.09 2.17 -8.13
N GLY A 93 23.74 2.05 -6.84
CA GLY A 93 24.45 1.17 -5.90
C GLY A 93 24.21 -0.31 -6.20
N SER A 94 25.09 -1.16 -5.69
CA SER A 94 24.97 -2.61 -5.83
C SER A 94 25.45 -3.33 -4.57
N ALA A 95 24.68 -4.29 -4.08
CA ALA A 95 24.95 -5.06 -2.88
C ALA A 95 25.23 -4.20 -1.64
N TRP A 96 24.37 -3.24 -1.35
CA TRP A 96 24.54 -2.27 -0.27
C TRP A 96 23.32 -2.20 0.66
N SER A 97 23.55 -1.72 1.87
CA SER A 97 22.49 -1.49 2.85
C SER A 97 22.63 -0.13 3.52
N ILE A 98 21.49 0.51 3.85
CA ILE A 98 21.41 1.59 4.84
C ILE A 98 20.69 1.03 6.06
N GLN A 99 21.39 0.98 7.18
CA GLN A 99 20.81 0.69 8.50
C GLN A 99 20.49 2.01 9.19
N LEU A 100 19.21 2.36 9.24
CA LEU A 100 18.70 3.56 9.88
C LEU A 100 18.13 3.19 11.26
N ASP A 101 18.89 3.42 12.32
CA ASP A 101 18.45 3.17 13.69
C ASP A 101 18.02 4.46 14.41
N GLY A 102 18.27 5.61 13.81
CA GLY A 102 17.86 6.92 14.28
C GLY A 102 16.63 7.47 13.56
N VAL A 103 16.24 8.69 13.92
CA VAL A 103 15.13 9.42 13.30
C VAL A 103 15.66 10.56 12.42
N LEU A 104 15.30 10.56 11.14
CA LEU A 104 15.59 11.65 10.22
C LEU A 104 14.44 12.66 10.25
N HIS A 105 14.69 13.87 10.68
CA HIS A 105 13.73 14.97 10.72
C HIS A 105 13.93 15.87 9.50
N TRP A 106 13.00 15.83 8.57
CA TRP A 106 13.04 16.69 7.40
C TRP A 106 12.88 18.16 7.77
N ASP A 107 13.83 18.99 7.37
CA ASP A 107 13.72 20.44 7.47
C ASP A 107 12.58 20.92 6.55
N SER A 108 11.55 21.50 7.15
CA SER A 108 10.39 22.01 6.44
C SER A 108 10.64 23.27 5.60
N SER A 109 11.88 23.65 5.39
CA SER A 109 12.23 24.76 4.51
C SER A 109 11.73 24.51 3.10
N PRO A 110 11.20 25.53 2.40
CA PRO A 110 10.73 25.36 1.03
C PRO A 110 11.82 24.78 0.14
N SER A 111 11.57 23.60 -0.38
CA SER A 111 12.49 22.90 -1.26
C SER A 111 11.85 22.73 -2.64
N ALA A 112 12.65 22.90 -3.69
CA ALA A 112 12.25 22.55 -5.05
C ALA A 112 12.37 21.05 -5.33
N GLN A 113 12.76 20.25 -4.34
CA GLN A 113 13.00 18.82 -4.50
C GLN A 113 11.68 18.03 -4.56
N SER A 114 11.68 16.98 -5.37
CA SER A 114 10.52 16.11 -5.54
C SER A 114 10.45 15.00 -4.49
N TYR A 115 11.55 14.72 -3.80
CA TYR A 115 11.67 13.62 -2.83
C TYR A 115 12.51 14.05 -1.62
N ILE A 116 12.26 13.45 -0.46
CA ILE A 116 13.09 13.61 0.74
C ILE A 116 14.25 12.59 0.69
N PHE A 117 13.92 11.33 0.42
CA PHE A 117 14.88 10.24 0.36
C PHE A 117 14.62 9.40 -0.90
N ALA A 118 15.59 9.33 -1.80
CA ALA A 118 15.47 8.61 -3.06
C ALA A 118 16.55 7.53 -3.22
N ILE A 119 16.13 6.36 -3.70
CA ILE A 119 17.00 5.26 -4.14
C ILE A 119 16.70 5.02 -5.60
N THR A 120 17.66 5.24 -6.49
CA THR A 120 17.43 5.20 -7.93
C THR A 120 18.46 4.33 -8.65
N GLY A 121 17.96 3.42 -9.49
CA GLY A 121 18.81 2.48 -10.22
C GLY A 121 19.56 1.51 -9.31
N GLY A 122 20.35 0.63 -9.92
CA GLY A 122 21.12 -0.35 -9.18
C GLY A 122 20.32 -1.59 -8.74
N SER A 123 20.91 -2.35 -7.84
CA SER A 123 20.34 -3.62 -7.40
C SER A 123 20.88 -4.08 -6.06
N ASP A 124 20.22 -5.09 -5.47
CA ASP A 124 20.66 -5.74 -4.24
C ASP A 124 20.82 -4.73 -3.10
N SER A 125 19.74 -3.99 -2.85
CA SER A 125 19.70 -2.87 -1.91
C SER A 125 18.79 -3.14 -0.72
N GLU A 126 19.15 -2.56 0.43
CA GLU A 126 18.37 -2.68 1.66
C GLU A 126 18.33 -1.35 2.41
N LEU A 127 17.14 -0.96 2.85
CA LEU A 127 16.94 0.13 3.82
C LEU A 127 16.15 -0.43 5.00
N SER A 128 16.76 -0.49 6.16
CA SER A 128 16.13 -1.11 7.33
C SER A 128 16.55 -0.49 8.64
N SER A 129 15.85 -0.85 9.71
CA SER A 129 16.28 -0.54 11.08
C SER A 129 16.56 -1.82 11.85
N SER A 130 17.70 -1.90 12.51
CA SER A 130 18.07 -3.09 13.29
C SER A 130 17.32 -3.22 14.62
N ASN A 131 16.75 -2.14 15.10
CA ASN A 131 16.02 -2.04 16.37
C ASN A 131 14.53 -1.72 16.18
N ALA A 132 14.04 -1.63 14.93
CA ALA A 132 12.68 -1.25 14.56
C ALA A 132 12.23 0.13 15.12
N THR A 133 13.18 1.03 15.41
CA THR A 133 12.90 2.40 15.85
C THR A 133 13.31 3.46 14.84
N GLY A 134 13.96 3.05 13.75
CA GLY A 134 14.35 3.94 12.66
C GLY A 134 13.15 4.57 11.99
N ALA A 135 13.22 5.88 11.75
CA ALA A 135 12.09 6.61 11.18
C ALA A 135 12.51 7.78 10.28
N ILE A 136 11.60 8.13 9.35
CA ILE A 136 11.66 9.38 8.59
C ILE A 136 10.43 10.21 8.95
N GLN A 137 10.66 11.42 9.47
CA GLN A 137 9.64 12.42 9.77
C GLN A 137 9.65 13.50 8.70
N GLY A 138 8.55 13.64 7.97
CA GLY A 138 8.48 14.51 6.79
C GLY A 138 8.01 15.94 7.05
N SER A 139 7.53 16.25 8.27
CA SER A 139 7.00 17.59 8.62
C SER A 139 5.87 18.09 7.68
N GLY A 140 5.08 17.15 7.12
CA GLY A 140 4.09 17.40 6.07
C GLY A 140 3.07 18.47 6.40
N TYR A 141 2.57 18.52 7.66
CA TYR A 141 1.58 19.50 8.09
C TYR A 141 2.09 20.96 7.92
N LEU A 142 3.40 21.21 7.95
CA LEU A 142 3.95 22.53 7.68
C LEU A 142 3.83 22.91 6.20
N TYR A 143 3.97 21.93 5.31
CA TYR A 143 3.74 22.11 3.87
C TYR A 143 2.28 22.36 3.57
N HIS A 144 1.37 21.59 4.18
CA HIS A 144 -0.08 21.73 3.94
C HIS A 144 -0.63 23.06 4.40
N ARG A 145 -0.05 23.66 5.44
CA ARG A 145 -0.39 25.03 5.86
C ARG A 145 0.08 26.12 4.89
N HIS A 146 1.07 25.82 4.07
CA HIS A 146 1.68 26.77 3.16
C HIS A 146 1.49 26.32 1.70
N ASN A 147 0.27 26.50 1.15
CA ASN A 147 -0.14 26.09 -0.21
C ASN A 147 0.79 26.55 -1.36
N THR A 148 1.87 27.25 -1.09
CA THR A 148 2.84 27.74 -2.09
C THR A 148 4.09 26.88 -2.21
N TYR A 149 4.25 25.86 -1.36
CA TYR A 149 5.42 25.03 -1.34
C TYR A 149 5.23 23.82 -2.25
N THR A 150 6.28 23.45 -3.02
CA THR A 150 6.34 22.13 -3.64
C THR A 150 6.50 21.11 -2.53
N SER A 151 5.56 20.20 -2.44
CA SER A 151 5.56 19.17 -1.41
C SER A 151 6.30 17.93 -1.92
N PRO A 152 7.45 17.55 -1.35
CA PRO A 152 8.17 16.36 -1.74
C PRO A 152 7.46 15.08 -1.27
N ARG A 153 7.60 13.99 -2.01
CA ARG A 153 7.33 12.63 -1.54
C ARG A 153 8.40 12.22 -0.53
N MET A 154 8.06 11.38 0.43
CA MET A 154 9.03 11.05 1.49
C MET A 154 10.07 10.05 1.02
N LEU A 155 9.69 8.79 0.80
CA LEU A 155 10.58 7.74 0.32
C LEU A 155 10.24 7.40 -1.13
N TYR A 156 11.26 7.32 -1.98
CA TYR A 156 11.11 7.04 -3.40
C TYR A 156 12.13 6.00 -3.86
N ILE A 157 11.64 4.91 -4.45
CA ILE A 157 12.47 3.89 -5.11
C ILE A 157 12.14 3.92 -6.59
N SER A 158 13.16 4.05 -7.46
CA SER A 158 12.94 4.05 -8.90
C SER A 158 13.96 3.23 -9.66
N GLY A 159 13.47 2.30 -10.49
CA GLY A 159 14.31 1.49 -11.36
C GLY A 159 15.32 0.59 -10.62
N VAL A 160 14.98 0.14 -9.42
CA VAL A 160 15.83 -0.70 -8.56
C VAL A 160 15.36 -2.15 -8.64
N SER A 161 16.30 -3.10 -8.70
CA SER A 161 15.98 -4.53 -8.61
C SER A 161 16.55 -5.16 -7.34
N ASP A 162 15.90 -6.24 -6.89
CA ASP A 162 16.36 -7.04 -5.76
C ASP A 162 16.55 -6.18 -4.50
N TRP A 163 15.49 -5.54 -4.04
CA TRP A 163 15.51 -4.56 -2.97
C TRP A 163 14.61 -4.94 -1.80
N THR A 164 14.93 -4.44 -0.62
CA THR A 164 14.06 -4.51 0.56
C THR A 164 14.02 -3.20 1.34
N VAL A 165 12.85 -2.90 1.92
CA VAL A 165 12.65 -1.86 2.94
C VAL A 165 11.89 -2.46 4.10
N HIS A 166 12.44 -2.45 5.31
CA HIS A 166 11.76 -3.10 6.43
C HIS A 166 12.08 -2.51 7.81
N ASP A 167 11.21 -2.83 8.77
CA ASP A 167 11.35 -2.42 10.18
C ASP A 167 11.52 -0.90 10.35
N LEU A 168 10.84 -0.10 9.51
CA LEU A 168 10.91 1.35 9.47
C LEU A 168 9.56 2.01 9.68
N VAL A 169 9.60 3.25 10.17
CA VAL A 169 8.43 4.12 10.32
C VAL A 169 8.54 5.35 9.43
N LEU A 170 7.49 5.62 8.66
CA LEU A 170 7.35 6.82 7.84
C LEU A 170 6.24 7.69 8.42
N VAL A 171 6.55 8.93 8.79
CA VAL A 171 5.63 9.78 9.53
C VAL A 171 5.46 11.15 8.87
N ASN A 172 4.20 11.56 8.71
CA ASN A 172 3.85 12.93 8.37
C ASN A 172 4.53 13.42 7.09
N SER A 173 4.34 12.68 6.00
CA SER A 173 4.86 13.06 4.69
C SER A 173 4.16 14.30 4.12
N PRO A 174 4.86 15.19 3.42
CA PRO A 174 4.22 16.29 2.68
C PRO A 174 3.32 15.83 1.51
N MET A 175 3.61 14.67 0.91
CA MET A 175 2.90 14.02 -0.20
C MET A 175 2.89 12.50 0.06
N PRO A 176 2.70 11.58 -0.90
CA PRO A 176 2.76 10.15 -0.63
C PRO A 176 3.99 9.74 0.19
N HIS A 177 3.78 8.83 1.15
CA HIS A 177 4.84 8.43 2.07
C HIS A 177 5.88 7.55 1.39
N PHE A 178 5.45 6.57 0.59
CA PHE A 178 6.36 5.67 -0.09
C PHE A 178 5.91 5.44 -1.53
N VAL A 179 6.79 5.71 -2.48
CA VAL A 179 6.53 5.49 -3.91
C VAL A 179 7.59 4.56 -4.48
N ILE A 180 7.14 3.47 -5.09
CA ILE A 180 7.98 2.52 -5.81
C ILE A 180 7.65 2.66 -7.29
N ASP A 181 8.56 3.26 -8.07
CA ASP A 181 8.39 3.58 -9.48
C ASP A 181 9.32 2.71 -10.36
N GLY A 182 8.79 1.60 -10.84
CA GLY A 182 9.58 0.65 -11.63
C GLY A 182 10.56 -0.17 -10.78
N GLY A 183 10.19 -0.51 -9.54
CA GLY A 183 10.92 -1.47 -8.71
C GLY A 183 10.60 -2.91 -9.15
N TYR A 184 11.61 -3.81 -9.06
CA TYR A 184 11.46 -5.21 -9.39
C TYR A 184 12.08 -6.12 -8.33
N ASN A 185 11.49 -7.31 -8.14
CA ASN A 185 11.95 -8.31 -7.18
C ASN A 185 12.12 -7.72 -5.79
N GLY A 186 11.15 -6.96 -5.34
CA GLY A 186 11.28 -6.19 -4.12
C GLY A 186 10.34 -6.60 -3.01
N GLU A 187 10.67 -6.17 -1.80
CA GLU A 187 9.78 -6.36 -0.66
C GLU A 187 9.81 -5.15 0.28
N ALA A 188 8.65 -4.86 0.88
CA ALA A 188 8.56 -3.92 1.98
C ALA A 188 7.70 -4.54 3.09
N TYR A 189 8.26 -4.73 4.27
CA TYR A 189 7.56 -5.43 5.35
C TYR A 189 7.87 -4.86 6.74
N ASN A 190 7.01 -5.17 7.71
CA ASN A 190 7.08 -4.66 9.07
C ASN A 190 7.21 -3.12 9.13
N MET A 191 6.50 -2.43 8.27
CA MET A 191 6.52 -0.97 8.23
C MET A 191 5.27 -0.39 8.87
N ALA A 192 5.41 0.77 9.50
CA ALA A 192 4.30 1.60 9.91
C ALA A 192 4.35 2.95 9.19
N ILE A 193 3.23 3.36 8.61
CA ILE A 193 3.08 4.64 7.93
C ILE A 193 2.01 5.45 8.64
N CYS A 194 2.34 6.66 9.09
CA CYS A 194 1.46 7.53 9.84
C CYS A 194 1.38 8.91 9.20
N GLY A 195 0.28 9.20 8.53
CA GLY A 195 -0.04 10.51 7.97
C GLY A 195 -1.07 11.29 8.79
N GLY A 196 -1.35 12.51 8.38
CA GLY A 196 -2.43 13.32 8.92
C GLY A 196 -3.72 13.26 8.09
N ASP A 197 -4.76 13.95 8.53
CA ASP A 197 -6.05 14.08 7.84
C ASP A 197 -5.97 15.08 6.68
N HIS A 198 -5.22 14.73 5.63
CA HIS A 198 -5.05 15.52 4.42
C HIS A 198 -5.00 14.63 3.18
N GLY A 199 -5.71 14.99 2.10
CA GLY A 199 -5.70 14.22 0.84
C GLY A 199 -4.33 14.24 0.14
N GLY A 200 -4.04 13.22 -0.66
CA GLY A 200 -2.77 13.06 -1.37
C GLY A 200 -1.62 12.49 -0.52
N LEU A 201 -1.94 11.96 0.66
CA LEU A 201 -0.96 11.35 1.57
C LEU A 201 -1.00 9.82 1.49
N ASP A 202 -1.00 9.27 0.29
CA ASP A 202 -1.01 7.83 0.06
C ASP A 202 0.06 7.13 0.93
N GLY A 203 -0.27 5.97 1.48
CA GLY A 203 0.65 5.18 2.25
C GLY A 203 1.77 4.66 1.35
N ILE A 204 1.42 3.79 0.40
CA ILE A 204 2.38 3.28 -0.57
C ILE A 204 1.77 3.19 -1.97
N ASP A 205 2.49 3.74 -2.95
CA ASP A 205 2.18 3.67 -4.38
C ASP A 205 3.14 2.71 -5.10
N LEU A 206 2.59 1.70 -5.78
CA LEU A 206 3.33 0.60 -6.36
C LEU A 206 3.28 0.60 -7.89
N TYR A 207 4.44 0.69 -8.52
CA TYR A 207 4.65 0.46 -9.96
C TYR A 207 5.80 -0.53 -10.14
N GLY A 208 5.67 -1.49 -11.04
CA GLY A 208 6.75 -2.43 -11.32
C GLY A 208 6.33 -3.89 -11.29
N GLY A 209 7.19 -4.78 -10.85
CA GLY A 209 6.91 -6.21 -10.92
C GLY A 209 7.59 -7.06 -9.87
N ASN A 210 6.93 -8.14 -9.50
CA ASN A 210 7.41 -9.11 -8.52
C ASN A 210 7.70 -8.46 -7.16
N ILE A 211 6.64 -7.93 -6.51
CA ILE A 211 6.76 -7.16 -5.25
C ILE A 211 5.90 -7.79 -4.16
N TRP A 212 6.47 -7.91 -2.97
CA TRP A 212 5.78 -8.34 -1.76
C TRP A 212 5.66 -7.18 -0.75
N ILE A 213 4.46 -6.99 -0.19
CA ILE A 213 4.15 -5.88 0.73
C ILE A 213 3.44 -6.39 1.98
N HIS A 214 3.94 -5.95 3.15
CA HIS A 214 3.31 -6.13 4.46
C HIS A 214 3.51 -4.87 5.32
N LEU A 215 2.44 -4.15 5.64
CA LEU A 215 2.55 -2.89 6.41
C LEU A 215 1.24 -2.46 7.09
N MET A 216 1.36 -1.47 7.96
CA MET A 216 0.25 -0.76 8.60
C MET A 216 0.25 0.71 8.19
N VAL A 217 -0.91 1.24 7.84
CA VAL A 217 -1.09 2.63 7.43
C VAL A 217 -2.20 3.30 8.25
N THR A 218 -1.93 4.50 8.69
CA THR A 218 -2.90 5.46 9.24
C THR A 218 -2.73 6.78 8.48
N ASN A 219 -3.68 7.14 7.63
CA ASN A 219 -3.62 8.35 6.81
C ASN A 219 -5.03 8.72 6.31
N LYS A 220 -5.15 9.81 5.55
CA LYS A 220 -6.42 10.23 4.94
C LYS A 220 -6.66 9.62 3.57
N ASP A 221 -5.60 9.37 2.80
CA ASP A 221 -5.69 8.87 1.43
C ASP A 221 -5.42 7.35 1.35
N GLU A 222 -5.21 6.80 0.18
CA GLU A 222 -5.09 5.35 0.00
C GLU A 222 -3.99 4.72 0.87
N CYS A 223 -4.27 3.52 1.33
CA CYS A 223 -3.39 2.69 2.16
C CYS A 223 -2.27 2.05 1.33
N VAL A 224 -2.67 1.15 0.43
CA VAL A 224 -1.78 0.50 -0.54
C VAL A 224 -2.41 0.58 -1.91
N THR A 225 -1.70 1.17 -2.85
CA THR A 225 -2.21 1.43 -4.19
C THR A 225 -1.34 0.81 -5.27
N SER A 226 -1.91 -0.10 -6.07
CA SER A 226 -1.28 -0.57 -7.30
C SER A 226 -1.58 0.41 -8.44
N LYS A 227 -0.54 0.92 -9.07
CA LYS A 227 -0.63 1.86 -10.20
C LYS A 227 -0.32 1.13 -11.52
N THR A 228 -0.36 1.84 -12.64
CA THR A 228 0.05 1.29 -13.93
C THR A 228 1.53 1.60 -14.21
N ASN A 229 2.37 0.70 -14.69
CA ASN A 229 2.14 -0.69 -15.00
C ASN A 229 2.60 -1.56 -13.83
N SER A 230 1.80 -2.55 -13.46
CA SER A 230 2.08 -3.38 -12.29
C SER A 230 1.77 -4.84 -12.56
N HIS A 231 2.65 -5.75 -12.11
CA HIS A 231 2.42 -7.19 -12.28
C HIS A 231 3.11 -8.03 -11.20
N ASN A 232 2.50 -9.16 -10.88
CA ASN A 232 3.01 -10.15 -9.94
C ASN A 232 3.23 -9.55 -8.54
N PHE A 233 2.19 -8.94 -7.96
CA PHE A 233 2.26 -8.45 -6.60
C PHE A 233 1.60 -9.43 -5.62
N LEU A 234 2.25 -9.61 -4.48
CA LEU A 234 1.67 -10.18 -3.28
C LEU A 234 1.59 -9.09 -2.21
N ILE A 235 0.39 -8.62 -1.93
CA ILE A 235 0.08 -7.58 -0.94
C ILE A 235 -0.71 -8.27 0.16
N GLU A 236 -0.09 -8.48 1.32
CA GLU A 236 -0.72 -9.29 2.35
C GLU A 236 -0.50 -8.80 3.76
N ASN A 237 -1.42 -9.16 4.65
CA ASN A 237 -1.40 -8.74 6.04
C ASN A 237 -1.30 -7.21 6.16
N ILE A 238 -2.21 -6.52 5.47
CA ILE A 238 -2.27 -5.06 5.39
C ILE A 238 -3.28 -4.55 6.42
N TYR A 239 -2.90 -3.47 7.10
CA TYR A 239 -3.71 -2.83 8.13
C TYR A 239 -3.91 -1.35 7.79
N CYS A 240 -5.13 -0.99 7.38
CA CYS A 240 -5.52 0.38 7.06
C CYS A 240 -6.38 0.93 8.22
N ASN A 241 -5.82 1.82 9.08
CA ASN A 241 -6.39 2.18 10.37
C ASN A 241 -6.21 3.65 10.78
N PRO A 242 -7.13 4.55 10.60
CA PRO A 242 -8.01 4.71 9.46
C PRO A 242 -7.23 5.07 8.21
N SER A 243 -7.86 4.98 7.04
CA SER A 243 -7.19 5.26 5.76
C SER A 243 -8.22 5.49 4.64
N GLY A 244 -7.73 5.80 3.44
CA GLY A 244 -8.52 5.71 2.21
C GLY A 244 -8.89 4.28 1.82
N GLY A 245 -8.24 3.27 2.40
CA GLY A 245 -8.34 1.87 2.02
C GLY A 245 -7.38 1.48 0.89
N CYS A 246 -7.41 0.22 0.48
CA CYS A 246 -6.59 -0.23 -0.65
C CYS A 246 -7.15 0.23 -1.99
N ALA A 247 -6.27 0.39 -3.01
CA ALA A 247 -6.72 0.80 -4.33
C ALA A 247 -5.91 0.18 -5.49
N ILE A 248 -6.55 0.14 -6.66
CA ILE A 248 -5.89 0.06 -7.97
C ILE A 248 -6.23 1.35 -8.72
N GLY A 249 -5.24 2.17 -8.98
CA GLY A 249 -5.46 3.47 -9.65
C GLY A 249 -5.04 4.68 -8.79
N SER A 250 -5.34 5.91 -9.21
CA SER A 250 -6.05 6.25 -10.46
C SER A 250 -5.27 5.79 -11.68
N LEU A 251 -5.91 5.09 -12.60
CA LEU A 251 -5.26 4.53 -13.78
C LEU A 251 -5.31 5.50 -14.96
N GLY A 252 -4.22 5.54 -15.72
CA GLY A 252 -4.00 6.49 -16.79
C GLY A 252 -4.44 6.03 -18.19
N SER A 253 -3.76 6.55 -19.22
CA SER A 253 -4.14 6.35 -20.62
C SER A 253 -3.72 5.00 -21.22
N SER A 254 -2.74 4.33 -20.64
CA SER A 254 -2.23 3.03 -21.11
C SER A 254 -1.98 2.13 -19.92
N VAL A 255 -2.89 1.21 -19.69
CA VAL A 255 -2.93 0.43 -18.44
C VAL A 255 -2.57 -1.03 -18.70
N ASN A 256 -1.65 -1.53 -17.88
CA ASN A 256 -1.38 -2.95 -17.76
C ASN A 256 -1.15 -3.30 -16.28
N VAL A 257 -2.21 -3.80 -15.63
CA VAL A 257 -2.17 -4.25 -14.23
C VAL A 257 -2.63 -5.70 -14.21
N THR A 258 -1.75 -6.62 -13.79
CA THR A 258 -2.07 -8.04 -13.88
C THR A 258 -1.37 -8.89 -12.81
N ASN A 259 -1.97 -10.02 -12.47
CA ASN A 259 -1.45 -10.99 -11.50
C ASN A 259 -1.17 -10.36 -10.14
N ILE A 260 -2.18 -9.77 -9.52
CA ILE A 260 -2.07 -9.16 -8.20
C ILE A 260 -2.97 -9.90 -7.21
N LEU A 261 -2.38 -10.26 -6.08
CA LEU A 261 -3.09 -10.80 -4.92
C LEU A 261 -3.00 -9.82 -3.76
N TYR A 262 -4.16 -9.30 -3.34
CA TYR A 262 -4.34 -8.69 -2.03
C TYR A 262 -4.97 -9.74 -1.12
N ARG A 263 -4.33 -10.04 0.00
CA ARG A 263 -4.92 -11.01 0.95
C ARG A 263 -4.68 -10.62 2.40
N ASN A 264 -5.61 -11.02 3.27
CA ASN A 264 -5.57 -10.68 4.69
C ASN A 264 -5.47 -9.16 4.88
N VAL A 265 -6.44 -8.42 4.36
CA VAL A 265 -6.50 -6.97 4.46
C VAL A 265 -7.52 -6.58 5.51
N TYR A 266 -7.12 -5.73 6.44
CA TYR A 266 -7.93 -5.24 7.55
C TYR A 266 -8.10 -3.73 7.42
N THR A 267 -9.35 -3.26 7.37
CA THR A 267 -9.66 -1.83 7.22
C THR A 267 -10.58 -1.36 8.33
N TRP A 268 -10.19 -0.30 9.04
CA TRP A 268 -10.91 0.26 10.18
C TRP A 268 -11.18 1.73 9.95
N ASP A 269 -12.44 2.14 10.09
CA ASP A 269 -12.88 3.53 9.92
C ASP A 269 -12.31 4.19 8.65
N SER A 270 -12.14 3.39 7.61
CA SER A 270 -11.54 3.79 6.34
C SER A 270 -12.59 4.22 5.32
N ASN A 271 -12.19 4.92 4.25
CA ASN A 271 -13.14 5.31 3.21
C ASN A 271 -13.72 4.08 2.50
N GLN A 272 -12.89 3.08 2.22
CA GLN A 272 -13.33 1.81 1.63
C GLN A 272 -12.37 0.67 2.00
N MET A 273 -12.81 -0.57 1.75
CA MET A 273 -11.92 -1.73 1.83
C MET A 273 -11.03 -1.80 0.59
N MET A 274 -11.64 -1.65 -0.60
CA MET A 274 -10.93 -1.69 -1.89
C MET A 274 -11.61 -0.83 -2.93
N MET A 275 -10.81 -0.13 -3.74
CA MET A 275 -11.26 0.68 -4.85
C MET A 275 -10.47 0.40 -6.12
N ILE A 276 -11.16 0.33 -7.26
CA ILE A 276 -10.53 0.39 -8.59
C ILE A 276 -11.11 1.61 -9.30
N LYS A 277 -10.26 2.59 -9.62
CA LYS A 277 -10.73 3.89 -10.13
C LYS A 277 -10.05 4.29 -11.44
N THR A 278 -10.90 4.58 -12.44
CA THR A 278 -10.50 5.08 -13.76
C THR A 278 -11.53 6.09 -14.27
N ASN A 279 -11.17 6.83 -15.31
CA ASN A 279 -12.12 7.63 -16.08
C ASN A 279 -11.72 7.63 -17.56
N GLY A 280 -12.14 6.60 -18.31
CA GLY A 280 -11.71 6.34 -19.67
C GLY A 280 -10.36 5.61 -19.76
N GLY A 281 -9.56 5.91 -20.80
CA GLY A 281 -8.26 5.30 -21.04
C GLY A 281 -8.32 4.02 -21.89
N LEU A 282 -7.20 3.29 -21.95
CA LEU A 282 -7.04 2.04 -22.69
C LEU A 282 -6.18 1.06 -21.89
N GLY A 283 -6.38 -0.23 -22.10
CA GLY A 283 -5.57 -1.28 -21.47
C GLY A 283 -6.38 -2.26 -20.65
N ASN A 284 -5.73 -2.92 -19.71
CA ASN A 284 -6.38 -3.96 -18.93
C ASN A 284 -5.97 -3.99 -17.46
N VAL A 285 -6.91 -4.43 -16.62
CA VAL A 285 -6.72 -4.90 -15.26
C VAL A 285 -7.22 -6.33 -15.21
N SER A 286 -6.32 -7.28 -14.95
CA SER A 286 -6.67 -8.70 -15.10
C SER A 286 -5.97 -9.63 -14.12
N ASN A 287 -6.56 -10.79 -13.85
CA ASN A 287 -6.03 -11.79 -12.94
C ASN A 287 -5.77 -11.20 -11.55
N ILE A 288 -6.77 -10.56 -10.99
CA ILE A 288 -6.71 -9.92 -9.69
C ILE A 288 -7.50 -10.73 -8.67
N VAL A 289 -6.94 -10.91 -7.50
CA VAL A 289 -7.63 -11.57 -6.39
C VAL A 289 -7.59 -10.68 -5.16
N PHE A 290 -8.77 -10.47 -4.59
CA PHE A 290 -8.97 -9.83 -3.30
C PHE A 290 -9.49 -10.87 -2.33
N GLU A 291 -8.61 -11.42 -1.51
CA GLU A 291 -8.89 -12.55 -0.63
C GLU A 291 -8.85 -12.12 0.84
N ASN A 292 -9.85 -12.54 1.59
CA ASN A 292 -9.86 -12.43 3.04
C ASN A 292 -9.73 -10.98 3.53
N PHE A 293 -10.71 -10.14 3.15
CA PHE A 293 -10.82 -8.76 3.63
C PHE A 293 -11.76 -8.69 4.84
N ILE A 294 -11.34 -7.98 5.86
CA ILE A 294 -12.15 -7.70 7.06
C ILE A 294 -12.25 -6.18 7.22
N GLY A 295 -13.47 -5.67 7.14
CA GLY A 295 -13.77 -4.24 7.29
C GLY A 295 -14.54 -3.96 8.57
N HIS A 296 -14.29 -2.80 9.19
CA HIS A 296 -15.06 -2.36 10.33
C HIS A 296 -15.32 -0.85 10.24
N GLY A 297 -16.58 -0.46 10.23
CA GLY A 297 -16.98 0.94 10.22
C GLY A 297 -16.48 1.73 9.00
N ASN A 298 -16.17 1.06 7.88
CA ASN A 298 -15.74 1.76 6.67
C ASN A 298 -16.90 2.51 6.03
N VAL A 299 -16.62 3.61 5.31
CA VAL A 299 -17.69 4.32 4.59
C VAL A 299 -18.28 3.44 3.49
N ASN A 300 -17.43 2.72 2.75
CA ASN A 300 -17.84 1.78 1.69
C ASN A 300 -17.04 0.48 1.77
N SER A 301 -17.40 -0.52 0.95
CA SER A 301 -16.63 -1.76 0.89
C SER A 301 -15.87 -1.92 -0.43
N LEU A 302 -16.51 -2.36 -1.50
CA LEU A 302 -15.89 -2.47 -2.83
C LEU A 302 -16.44 -1.42 -3.79
N ASP A 303 -15.55 -0.70 -4.48
CA ASP A 303 -15.92 0.20 -5.54
C ASP A 303 -15.03 0.03 -6.78
N LEU A 304 -15.54 -0.56 -7.86
CA LEU A 304 -14.95 -0.49 -9.18
C LEU A 304 -15.70 0.58 -9.96
N ASP A 305 -15.06 1.70 -10.23
CA ASP A 305 -15.66 2.83 -10.93
C ASP A 305 -14.84 3.26 -12.16
N SER A 306 -15.39 2.98 -13.33
CA SER A 306 -14.79 3.33 -14.63
C SER A 306 -15.07 4.78 -15.06
N TYR A 307 -15.82 5.52 -14.27
CA TYR A 307 -16.21 6.92 -14.52
C TYR A 307 -15.95 7.80 -13.30
N TRP A 308 -14.83 7.57 -12.62
CA TRP A 308 -14.48 8.26 -11.39
C TRP A 308 -14.40 9.77 -11.57
N SER A 309 -15.39 10.47 -11.05
CA SER A 309 -15.61 11.90 -11.33
C SER A 309 -14.52 12.85 -10.82
N SER A 310 -13.69 12.40 -9.86
CA SER A 310 -12.53 13.17 -9.39
C SER A 310 -11.33 13.13 -10.34
N MET A 311 -11.38 12.29 -11.38
CA MET A 311 -10.41 12.25 -12.45
C MET A 311 -10.90 12.98 -13.68
N ASN A 312 -10.01 13.67 -14.39
CA ASN A 312 -10.30 14.12 -15.73
C ASN A 312 -10.53 12.91 -16.64
N ALA A 313 -11.50 13.03 -17.57
CA ALA A 313 -11.72 12.00 -18.55
C ALA A 313 -10.50 11.84 -19.46
N ILE A 314 -10.13 10.58 -19.74
CA ILE A 314 -9.01 10.19 -20.58
C ILE A 314 -9.56 9.57 -21.85
N ASP A 315 -9.04 9.94 -23.01
CA ASP A 315 -9.47 9.37 -24.30
C ASP A 315 -9.26 7.87 -24.35
N GLY A 316 -10.28 7.15 -24.81
CA GLY A 316 -10.25 5.69 -24.97
C GLY A 316 -11.63 5.06 -24.72
N VAL A 317 -11.76 3.80 -25.10
CA VAL A 317 -13.00 3.00 -24.91
C VAL A 317 -13.18 2.50 -23.48
N GLY A 318 -12.23 2.79 -22.60
CA GLY A 318 -12.21 2.31 -21.22
C GLY A 318 -11.19 1.18 -21.00
N ILE A 319 -10.97 0.89 -19.72
CA ILE A 319 -10.09 -0.19 -19.27
C ILE A 319 -10.87 -1.49 -19.26
N TYR A 320 -10.27 -2.56 -19.79
CA TYR A 320 -10.84 -3.90 -19.75
C TYR A 320 -10.54 -4.57 -18.41
N TYR A 321 -11.57 -4.80 -17.61
CA TYR A 321 -11.50 -5.54 -16.35
C TYR A 321 -11.94 -6.96 -16.56
N HIS A 322 -11.04 -7.93 -16.31
CA HIS A 322 -11.41 -9.32 -16.47
C HIS A 322 -10.68 -10.25 -15.49
N ASN A 323 -11.30 -11.38 -15.16
CA ASN A 323 -10.80 -12.36 -14.21
C ASN A 323 -10.39 -11.70 -12.87
N ILE A 324 -11.38 -11.07 -12.24
CA ILE A 324 -11.23 -10.45 -10.91
C ILE A 324 -12.07 -11.25 -9.92
N THR A 325 -11.42 -11.79 -8.89
CA THR A 325 -12.09 -12.58 -7.84
C THR A 325 -12.07 -11.84 -6.51
N ILE A 326 -13.23 -11.70 -5.92
CA ILE A 326 -13.47 -11.19 -4.57
C ILE A 326 -13.91 -12.37 -3.72
N TYR A 327 -13.11 -12.75 -2.73
CA TYR A 327 -13.32 -13.96 -1.96
C TYR A 327 -13.17 -13.73 -0.46
N ASN A 328 -14.13 -14.25 0.33
CA ASN A 328 -14.13 -14.24 1.78
C ASN A 328 -14.01 -12.83 2.37
N TRP A 329 -14.96 -11.95 2.03
CA TRP A 329 -15.06 -10.62 2.59
C TRP A 329 -16.09 -10.55 3.69
N THR A 330 -15.73 -9.94 4.82
CA THR A 330 -16.61 -9.77 5.97
C THR A 330 -16.48 -8.38 6.55
N GLY A 331 -17.52 -7.89 7.20
CA GLY A 331 -17.43 -6.67 7.98
C GLY A 331 -18.58 -5.71 7.81
N THR A 332 -18.34 -4.46 8.21
CA THR A 332 -19.36 -3.42 8.24
C THR A 332 -18.98 -2.20 7.40
N ALA A 333 -20.01 -1.57 6.81
CA ALA A 333 -19.95 -0.27 6.18
C ALA A 333 -20.97 0.68 6.82
N ILE A 334 -20.62 1.94 7.02
CA ILE A 334 -21.52 2.92 7.68
C ILE A 334 -22.48 3.58 6.70
N ASP A 335 -22.10 3.75 5.44
CA ASP A 335 -22.90 4.46 4.42
C ASP A 335 -23.30 3.50 3.28
N GLY A 336 -24.58 3.13 3.26
CA GLY A 336 -25.16 2.40 2.14
C GLY A 336 -26.03 3.26 1.22
N GLU A 337 -26.25 4.54 1.53
CA GLU A 337 -27.13 5.42 0.75
C GLU A 337 -26.40 6.01 -0.47
N THR A 338 -25.17 6.45 -0.29
CA THR A 338 -24.38 7.08 -1.35
C THR A 338 -23.81 6.05 -2.33
N ARG A 339 -23.32 4.95 -1.78
CA ARG A 339 -22.81 3.80 -2.54
C ARG A 339 -23.22 2.50 -1.88
N PRO A 340 -23.66 1.49 -2.64
CA PRO A 340 -23.92 0.18 -2.07
C PRO A 340 -22.61 -0.48 -1.58
N PRO A 341 -22.68 -1.47 -0.70
CA PRO A 341 -21.49 -2.17 -0.19
C PRO A 341 -20.57 -2.68 -1.29
N ILE A 342 -21.15 -3.11 -2.40
CA ILE A 342 -20.41 -3.52 -3.60
C ILE A 342 -20.95 -2.77 -4.80
N ARG A 343 -20.10 -1.99 -5.43
CA ARG A 343 -20.40 -1.26 -6.66
C ARG A 343 -19.39 -1.67 -7.74
N VAL A 344 -19.90 -2.12 -8.91
CA VAL A 344 -19.08 -2.45 -10.07
C VAL A 344 -19.64 -1.73 -11.29
N ILE A 345 -18.95 -0.72 -11.75
CA ILE A 345 -19.31 0.08 -12.93
C ILE A 345 -18.22 -0.10 -13.99
N CYS A 346 -18.55 -0.86 -15.02
CA CYS A 346 -17.65 -1.15 -16.14
C CYS A 346 -17.82 -0.13 -17.27
N PRO A 347 -16.82 0.09 -18.12
CA PRO A 347 -16.96 0.94 -19.30
C PRO A 347 -18.04 0.40 -20.25
N GLU A 348 -18.86 1.29 -20.83
CA GLU A 348 -19.96 0.92 -21.71
C GLU A 348 -19.47 0.17 -22.97
N ASP A 349 -18.37 0.64 -23.56
CA ASP A 349 -17.79 0.06 -24.77
C ASP A 349 -16.80 -1.09 -24.49
N MET A 350 -16.49 -1.37 -23.22
CA MET A 350 -15.57 -2.41 -22.77
C MET A 350 -16.10 -3.13 -21.52
N PRO A 351 -17.17 -3.93 -21.64
CA PRO A 351 -17.78 -4.60 -20.48
C PRO A 351 -16.79 -5.50 -19.73
N CYS A 352 -16.89 -5.49 -18.41
CA CYS A 352 -16.11 -6.41 -17.58
C CYS A 352 -16.49 -7.86 -17.83
N THR A 353 -15.55 -8.78 -17.68
CA THR A 353 -15.81 -10.22 -17.77
C THR A 353 -15.18 -10.98 -16.61
N GLU A 354 -15.78 -12.10 -16.22
CA GLU A 354 -15.24 -12.98 -15.17
C GLU A 354 -15.01 -12.28 -13.83
N ILE A 355 -15.92 -11.38 -13.46
CA ILE A 355 -15.94 -10.80 -12.11
C ILE A 355 -16.66 -11.79 -11.20
N THR A 356 -15.97 -12.30 -10.19
CA THR A 356 -16.48 -13.36 -9.31
C THR A 356 -16.50 -12.91 -7.86
N LEU A 357 -17.65 -13.04 -7.21
CA LEU A 357 -17.84 -12.75 -5.79
C LEU A 357 -18.20 -14.04 -5.06
N VAL A 358 -17.43 -14.41 -4.03
CA VAL A 358 -17.64 -15.66 -3.28
C VAL A 358 -17.45 -15.41 -1.79
N GLN A 359 -18.41 -15.87 -0.97
CA GLN A 359 -18.38 -15.74 0.49
C GLN A 359 -18.26 -14.27 0.92
N ILE A 360 -19.23 -13.46 0.52
CA ILE A 360 -19.32 -12.06 0.88
C ILE A 360 -20.36 -11.91 1.99
N ASP A 361 -19.93 -11.37 3.13
CA ASP A 361 -20.79 -11.14 4.31
C ASP A 361 -20.52 -9.72 4.83
N LEU A 362 -21.17 -8.75 4.21
CA LEU A 362 -21.04 -7.34 4.50
C LEU A 362 -22.34 -6.78 5.04
N LEU A 363 -22.28 -6.09 6.17
CA LEU A 363 -23.41 -5.44 6.83
C LEU A 363 -23.29 -3.93 6.72
N VAL A 364 -24.40 -3.26 6.44
CA VAL A 364 -24.49 -1.79 6.56
C VAL A 364 -25.01 -1.45 7.97
N GLU A 365 -24.25 -0.69 8.74
CA GLU A 365 -24.54 -0.42 10.17
C GLU A 365 -25.86 0.32 10.38
N GLU A 366 -26.25 1.19 9.48
CA GLU A 366 -27.53 1.91 9.52
C GLU A 366 -28.73 1.07 9.03
N GLY A 367 -28.54 -0.21 8.74
CA GLY A 367 -29.59 -1.18 8.42
C GLY A 367 -30.27 -0.96 7.08
N ARG A 368 -29.66 -0.26 6.14
CA ARG A 368 -30.36 0.23 4.96
C ARG A 368 -30.10 -0.51 3.66
N TYR A 369 -29.00 -1.20 3.44
CA TYR A 369 -28.80 -1.89 2.17
C TYR A 369 -27.93 -3.14 2.24
N ASP A 370 -28.49 -4.23 1.77
CA ASP A 370 -27.85 -5.48 1.37
C ASP A 370 -27.74 -5.56 -0.15
N GLU A 371 -27.49 -4.46 -0.86
CA GLU A 371 -27.57 -4.43 -2.30
C GLU A 371 -26.19 -4.37 -2.96
N TYR A 372 -25.96 -5.29 -3.88
CA TYR A 372 -24.82 -5.24 -4.79
C TYR A 372 -25.24 -4.49 -6.07
N TYR A 373 -24.49 -3.46 -6.43
CA TYR A 373 -24.73 -2.71 -7.64
C TYR A 373 -23.72 -3.07 -8.72
N CYS A 374 -24.18 -3.70 -9.80
CA CYS A 374 -23.35 -4.02 -10.95
C CYS A 374 -23.95 -3.43 -12.22
N ALA A 375 -23.16 -2.66 -12.95
CA ALA A 375 -23.50 -2.14 -14.26
C ALA A 375 -22.48 -2.62 -15.29
N ILE A 376 -23.00 -3.17 -16.40
CA ILE A 376 -22.19 -3.56 -17.58
C ILE A 376 -21.08 -4.57 -17.22
N ALA A 377 -21.34 -5.50 -16.31
CA ALA A 377 -20.45 -6.61 -16.00
C ALA A 377 -20.93 -7.89 -16.71
N CYS A 378 -20.02 -8.63 -17.31
CA CYS A 378 -20.29 -9.90 -17.95
C CYS A 378 -19.53 -11.02 -17.23
N GLY A 379 -20.22 -12.01 -16.73
CA GLY A 379 -19.62 -13.15 -16.02
C GLY A 379 -19.64 -13.02 -14.49
N GLY A 380 -19.79 -14.12 -13.78
CA GLY A 380 -19.90 -14.11 -12.32
C GLY A 380 -21.27 -13.73 -11.77
N TYR A 381 -21.31 -13.29 -10.53
CA TYR A 381 -22.56 -13.02 -9.80
C TYR A 381 -23.27 -11.72 -10.22
N CYS A 382 -22.59 -10.80 -10.86
CA CYS A 382 -23.17 -9.55 -11.34
C CYS A 382 -23.79 -9.66 -12.72
N LEU A 383 -24.37 -10.82 -13.06
CA LEU A 383 -24.75 -11.13 -14.41
C LEU A 383 -26.22 -10.88 -14.72
N ASP A 384 -26.46 -10.00 -15.58
CA ASP A 384 -27.19 -10.28 -16.81
C ASP A 384 -26.65 -9.43 -17.95
N SER A 385 -25.69 -9.96 -18.69
CA SER A 385 -25.05 -9.31 -19.82
C SER A 385 -25.94 -9.22 -21.06
N ALA A 386 -27.06 -9.92 -21.07
CA ALA A 386 -27.95 -9.95 -22.23
C ALA A 386 -28.83 -8.70 -22.32
N THR A 387 -28.98 -7.94 -21.24
CA THR A 387 -29.99 -6.89 -21.19
C THR A 387 -29.46 -5.50 -20.90
N SER A 388 -28.17 -5.32 -20.60
CA SER A 388 -27.58 -4.03 -20.17
C SER A 388 -28.37 -3.37 -19.03
N THR A 389 -29.03 -4.18 -18.21
CA THR A 389 -29.83 -3.70 -17.08
C THR A 389 -29.05 -3.82 -15.79
N LEU A 390 -29.16 -2.80 -14.98
CA LEU A 390 -28.74 -2.84 -13.58
C LEU A 390 -29.34 -4.06 -12.91
N THR A 391 -28.51 -4.97 -12.43
CA THR A 391 -28.99 -6.09 -11.64
C THR A 391 -28.66 -5.80 -10.19
N THR A 392 -29.68 -5.56 -9.42
CA THR A 392 -29.61 -5.37 -7.97
C THR A 392 -29.79 -6.74 -7.33
N TYR A 393 -28.83 -7.17 -6.50
CA TYR A 393 -28.95 -8.36 -5.70
C TYR A 393 -29.21 -7.98 -4.25
N THR A 394 -30.26 -8.52 -3.68
CA THR A 394 -30.52 -8.42 -2.25
C THR A 394 -29.99 -9.69 -1.58
N THR A 395 -29.06 -9.55 -0.66
CA THR A 395 -28.60 -10.67 0.16
C THR A 395 -29.12 -10.51 1.57
N THR A 396 -29.38 -11.61 2.25
CA THR A 396 -29.70 -11.59 3.68
C THR A 396 -28.38 -11.62 4.42
N THR A 397 -28.01 -10.51 5.07
CA THR A 397 -26.79 -10.44 5.87
C THR A 397 -27.02 -11.03 7.26
N TYR A 398 -26.04 -11.76 7.71
CA TYR A 398 -25.92 -12.15 9.12
C TYR A 398 -24.91 -11.20 9.74
N GLY A 399 -25.35 -10.41 10.71
CA GLY A 399 -24.49 -9.43 11.36
C GLY A 399 -23.21 -10.07 11.89
N ASN A 400 -22.09 -9.68 11.29
CA ASN A 400 -20.79 -10.04 11.79
C ASN A 400 -20.40 -9.02 12.86
N SER A 401 -20.32 -9.42 14.12
CA SER A 401 -19.86 -8.49 15.15
C SER A 401 -18.36 -8.27 14.99
N ALA A 402 -17.95 -7.00 14.90
CA ALA A 402 -16.55 -6.62 15.02
C ALA A 402 -15.93 -7.32 16.23
N SER A 403 -14.66 -7.71 16.11
CA SER A 403 -13.97 -8.27 17.27
C SER A 403 -13.89 -7.19 18.35
N THR A 404 -14.45 -7.51 19.52
CA THR A 404 -14.49 -6.58 20.64
C THR A 404 -13.10 -6.32 21.18
N GLY A 405 -12.72 -5.04 21.28
CA GLY A 405 -11.51 -4.60 21.99
C GLY A 405 -10.37 -4.10 21.11
N TYR A 406 -10.56 -3.96 19.78
CA TYR A 406 -9.65 -3.19 18.95
C TYR A 406 -10.15 -1.75 18.85
N GLU A 407 -9.27 -0.80 19.15
CA GLU A 407 -9.51 0.62 18.89
C GLU A 407 -8.52 1.05 17.80
N ALA A 408 -9.05 1.58 16.70
CA ALA A 408 -8.21 2.16 15.64
C ALA A 408 -7.43 3.36 16.18
N PRO A 409 -6.16 3.56 15.76
CA PRO A 409 -5.42 4.76 16.12
C PRO A 409 -6.17 6.01 15.63
N THR A 410 -6.20 7.04 16.45
CA THR A 410 -6.77 8.34 16.04
C THR A 410 -5.83 9.01 15.05
N MET A 411 -6.35 9.42 13.90
CA MET A 411 -5.61 10.23 12.95
C MET A 411 -5.58 11.69 13.44
N ALA A 412 -4.40 12.31 13.45
CA ALA A 412 -4.27 13.71 13.80
C ALA A 412 -4.85 14.61 12.70
N ASP A 413 -5.59 15.66 13.10
CA ASP A 413 -5.96 16.73 12.17
C ASP A 413 -4.69 17.45 11.71
N ASP A 414 -4.31 17.23 10.48
CA ASP A 414 -3.06 17.74 9.88
C ASP A 414 -3.00 19.28 9.83
N LEU A 415 -4.14 19.94 9.72
CA LEU A 415 -4.20 21.40 9.63
C LEU A 415 -4.37 22.08 10.99
N ALA A 416 -4.90 21.42 12.02
CA ALA A 416 -5.20 21.98 13.31
C ALA A 416 -4.12 21.72 14.36
N THR A 417 -3.50 20.56 14.33
CA THR A 417 -2.50 20.15 15.33
C THR A 417 -1.11 20.01 14.73
N ALA A 418 -0.09 20.46 15.49
CA ALA A 418 1.29 20.21 15.16
C ALA A 418 1.59 18.72 15.32
N PHE A 419 1.66 18.00 14.23
CA PHE A 419 2.05 16.61 14.21
C PHE A 419 3.56 16.53 14.47
N GLY A 420 3.93 16.44 15.71
CA GLY A 420 5.29 16.06 16.13
C GLY A 420 6.46 17.00 15.88
N THR A 421 6.28 18.34 15.83
CA THR A 421 7.43 19.23 15.57
C THR A 421 8.23 19.64 16.80
N THR A 422 7.72 19.42 17.98
CA THR A 422 8.42 19.83 19.23
C THR A 422 8.45 18.73 20.27
N ALA A 423 7.69 17.67 20.11
CA ALA A 423 7.75 16.46 20.90
C ALA A 423 8.45 15.38 20.09
N SER A 424 9.16 14.48 20.77
CA SER A 424 9.60 13.24 20.16
C SER A 424 8.38 12.61 19.49
N ILE A 425 8.51 12.31 18.20
CA ILE A 425 7.47 11.62 17.44
C ILE A 425 7.26 10.30 18.17
N PRO A 426 6.03 9.96 18.57
CA PRO A 426 5.78 8.62 19.00
C PRO A 426 5.94 7.75 17.75
N THR A 427 7.14 7.23 17.55
CA THR A 427 7.39 6.19 16.58
C THR A 427 6.59 4.99 17.04
N PRO A 428 5.52 4.59 16.38
CA PRO A 428 4.84 3.37 16.78
C PRO A 428 5.85 2.24 16.61
N THR A 429 6.11 1.51 17.67
CA THR A 429 6.82 0.24 17.54
C THR A 429 5.97 -0.66 16.64
N THR A 430 6.60 -1.40 15.76
CA THR A 430 5.90 -2.47 15.03
C THR A 430 5.17 -3.31 16.07
N PRO A 431 3.85 -3.49 15.98
CA PRO A 431 3.11 -4.21 17.00
C PRO A 431 3.66 -5.63 17.17
N ALA A 432 3.76 -6.10 18.41
CA ALA A 432 4.15 -7.50 18.68
C ALA A 432 3.15 -8.50 18.06
N SER A 433 1.93 -8.06 17.81
CA SER A 433 0.95 -8.76 16.99
C SER A 433 0.02 -7.74 16.32
N PHE A 434 -0.30 -7.98 15.07
CA PHE A 434 -1.30 -7.19 14.33
C PHE A 434 -2.70 -7.71 14.66
N PHE A 435 -3.68 -6.84 14.54
CA PHE A 435 -5.07 -7.28 14.63
C PHE A 435 -5.43 -8.13 13.36
N PRO A 436 -6.13 -9.24 13.50
CA PRO A 436 -6.67 -9.89 14.71
C PRO A 436 -5.70 -10.81 15.47
N GLY A 437 -4.45 -10.45 15.64
CA GLY A 437 -3.44 -11.22 16.37
C GLY A 437 -2.43 -11.94 15.50
N VAL A 438 -2.25 -11.48 14.26
CA VAL A 438 -1.23 -12.00 13.34
C VAL A 438 0.15 -11.54 13.81
N ALA A 439 1.10 -12.46 13.90
CA ALA A 439 2.47 -12.14 14.25
C ALA A 439 3.16 -11.32 13.14
N PRO A 440 4.14 -10.47 13.49
CA PRO A 440 5.03 -9.87 12.50
C PRO A 440 5.63 -10.94 11.59
N VAL A 441 5.84 -10.62 10.33
CA VAL A 441 6.38 -11.55 9.34
C VAL A 441 7.90 -11.46 9.26
N SER A 442 8.51 -12.52 8.73
CA SER A 442 9.92 -12.51 8.31
C SER A 442 10.01 -12.22 6.81
N ALA A 443 11.16 -11.77 6.35
CA ALA A 443 11.45 -11.62 4.93
C ALA A 443 11.08 -12.87 4.14
N VAL A 444 10.46 -12.72 2.97
CA VAL A 444 10.13 -13.86 2.11
C VAL A 444 11.40 -14.48 1.53
N ALA A 445 12.42 -13.67 1.27
CA ALA A 445 13.71 -14.13 0.76
C ALA A 445 14.57 -14.89 1.80
N GLY A 446 14.30 -14.73 3.09
CA GLY A 446 15.13 -15.32 4.17
C GLY A 446 14.74 -16.74 4.58
N SER A 447 13.82 -17.40 3.92
CA SER A 447 13.36 -18.76 4.24
C SER A 447 14.06 -19.85 3.42
N SER A 448 15.34 -19.68 3.12
CA SER A 448 16.16 -20.72 2.50
C SER A 448 17.15 -21.34 3.48
#